data_be31c429dde518cdbd8cccd05564b7b0
#
_entry.id   be31c429dde518cdbd8cccd05564b7b0
#
_cell.length_a   1.000
_cell.length_b   1.000
_cell.length_c   1.000
_cell.angle_alpha   90.00
_cell.angle_beta   90.00
_cell.angle_gamma   90.00
#
_symmetry.space_group_name_H-M   'P 1'
#
loop_
_entity.id
_entity.type
_entity.pdbx_description
1 polymer ?
#
loop_
_entity_poly.entity_id
_entity_poly.type
_entity_poly.pdbx_seq_one_letter_code
_entity_poly.pdbx_strand_id
1 'polypeptide(L)'
;HEVCGFLLLACWLGFVLINAVGDNGHHYRIRRQGWLERAAKQTRFYLFGIMQGEEHPFPATTQSKFNPLQQVAYVGVMYGLLPLLLLTGLLCLYPQAVGDVFPGVRYWLLQTHFALAFISLFFIFGHLYLCTTGRTPHETFKSMVDGYHRH
;
A
#
# COMPACT_ATOMS: atom_id res chain seq x y z
N HIS A 1 5.15 20.98 0.70
CA HIS A 1 4.65 19.89 1.53
C HIS A 1 3.11 19.91 1.59
N GLU A 2 2.48 21.00 2.01
CA GLU A 2 1.01 21.13 2.14
C GLU A 2 0.28 20.87 0.82
N VAL A 3 0.72 21.49 -0.28
CA VAL A 3 0.12 21.26 -1.61
C VAL A 3 0.16 19.78 -1.98
N CYS A 4 1.31 19.12 -1.81
CA CYS A 4 1.42 17.69 -2.07
C CYS A 4 0.54 16.85 -1.13
N GLY A 5 0.39 17.27 0.13
CA GLY A 5 -0.50 16.63 1.10
C GLY A 5 -1.97 16.71 0.68
N PHE A 6 -2.44 17.87 0.22
CA PHE A 6 -3.83 18.01 -0.28
C PHE A 6 -4.05 17.25 -1.58
N LEU A 7 -3.07 17.20 -2.48
CA LEU A 7 -3.15 16.37 -3.69
C LEU A 7 -3.24 14.89 -3.33
N LEU A 8 -2.42 14.43 -2.39
CA LEU A 8 -2.46 13.04 -1.90
C LEU A 8 -3.81 12.73 -1.26
N LEU A 9 -4.37 13.65 -0.46
CA LEU A 9 -5.71 13.52 0.13
C LEU A 9 -6.78 13.37 -0.95
N ALA A 10 -6.76 14.23 -1.97
CA ALA A 10 -7.73 14.17 -3.07
C ALA A 10 -7.62 12.84 -3.85
N CYS A 11 -6.39 12.38 -4.15
CA CYS A 11 -6.16 11.09 -4.80
C CYS A 11 -6.65 9.92 -3.94
N TRP A 12 -6.38 9.96 -2.63
CA TRP A 12 -6.82 8.91 -1.71
C TRP A 12 -8.34 8.86 -1.58
N LEU A 13 -9.01 10.01 -1.45
CA LEU A 13 -10.48 10.09 -1.45
C LEU A 13 -11.07 9.53 -2.76
N GLY A 14 -10.50 9.89 -3.91
CA GLY A 14 -10.89 9.35 -5.20
C GLY A 14 -10.75 7.82 -5.24
N PHE A 15 -9.63 7.30 -4.74
CA PHE A 15 -9.40 5.85 -4.63
C PHE A 15 -10.46 5.18 -3.75
N VAL A 16 -10.77 5.73 -2.57
CA VAL A 16 -11.79 5.16 -1.66
C VAL A 16 -13.16 5.18 -2.32
N LEU A 17 -13.54 6.28 -2.98
CA LEU A 17 -14.83 6.39 -3.68
C LEU A 17 -14.94 5.37 -4.81
N ILE A 18 -13.92 5.24 -5.65
CA ILE A 18 -13.91 4.27 -6.76
C ILE A 18 -14.03 2.84 -6.24
N ASN A 19 -13.34 2.50 -5.14
CA ASN A 19 -13.45 1.16 -4.55
C ASN A 19 -14.78 0.93 -3.81
N ALA A 20 -15.43 1.97 -3.31
CA ALA A 20 -16.72 1.85 -2.63
C ALA A 20 -17.89 1.69 -3.63
N VAL A 21 -17.83 2.40 -4.75
CA VAL A 21 -18.91 2.42 -5.77
C VAL A 21 -18.67 1.39 -6.87
N GLY A 22 -17.39 1.12 -7.20
CA GLY A 22 -17.00 0.20 -8.26
C GLY A 22 -16.80 -1.24 -7.75
N ASP A 23 -16.65 -2.15 -8.70
CA ASP A 23 -16.43 -3.58 -8.43
C ASP A 23 -14.98 -3.93 -8.01
N ASN A 24 -14.10 -2.93 -7.94
CA ASN A 24 -12.68 -3.16 -7.63
C ASN A 24 -12.42 -3.46 -6.14
N GLY A 25 -13.33 -3.09 -5.25
CA GLY A 25 -13.20 -3.24 -3.79
C GLY A 25 -13.04 -4.70 -3.32
N HIS A 26 -13.53 -5.68 -4.09
CA HIS A 26 -13.41 -7.09 -3.72
C HIS A 26 -11.95 -7.59 -3.71
N HIS A 27 -11.05 -7.00 -4.51
CA HIS A 27 -9.63 -7.36 -4.53
C HIS A 27 -8.89 -7.01 -3.23
N TYR A 28 -9.42 -6.04 -2.47
CA TYR A 28 -8.86 -5.61 -1.17
C TYR A 28 -9.40 -6.42 0.02
N ARG A 29 -10.36 -7.35 -0.19
CA ARG A 29 -10.88 -8.22 0.86
C ARG A 29 -9.92 -9.36 1.14
N ILE A 30 -9.28 -9.34 2.31
CA ILE A 30 -8.34 -10.38 2.73
C ILE A 30 -9.10 -11.67 3.03
N ARG A 31 -8.79 -12.75 2.30
CA ARG A 31 -9.32 -14.10 2.58
C ARG A 31 -8.58 -14.67 3.79
N ARG A 32 -9.21 -14.64 4.97
CA ARG A 32 -8.61 -15.09 6.23
C ARG A 32 -8.31 -16.60 6.24
N GLN A 33 -9.17 -17.42 5.62
CA GLN A 33 -9.05 -18.87 5.61
C GLN A 33 -7.78 -19.33 4.86
N GLY A 34 -6.89 -20.06 5.55
CA GLY A 34 -5.61 -20.53 4.98
C GLY A 34 -4.63 -19.39 4.58
N TRP A 35 -4.80 -18.18 5.12
CA TRP A 35 -3.96 -17.03 4.74
C TRP A 35 -2.49 -17.25 5.11
N LEU A 36 -2.21 -17.77 6.32
CA LEU A 36 -0.83 -18.00 6.80
C LEU A 36 -0.07 -18.97 5.89
N GLU A 37 -0.71 -20.05 5.45
CA GLU A 37 -0.11 -21.02 4.53
C GLU A 37 0.24 -20.38 3.19
N ARG A 38 -0.72 -19.63 2.60
CA ARG A 38 -0.49 -18.90 1.34
C ARG A 38 0.59 -17.84 1.49
N ALA A 39 0.61 -17.10 2.61
CA ALA A 39 1.63 -16.10 2.89
C ALA A 39 3.00 -16.75 3.05
N ALA A 40 3.11 -17.86 3.79
CA ALA A 40 4.36 -18.61 3.94
C ALA A 40 4.89 -19.14 2.60
N LYS A 41 4.00 -19.68 1.74
CA LYS A 41 4.35 -20.13 0.39
C LYS A 41 4.88 -18.98 -0.47
N GLN A 42 4.24 -17.81 -0.42
CA GLN A 42 4.67 -16.63 -1.15
C GLN A 42 5.99 -16.06 -0.61
N THR A 43 6.18 -16.06 0.72
CA THR A 43 7.44 -15.63 1.36
C THR A 43 8.59 -16.54 0.96
N ARG A 44 8.40 -17.85 1.00
CA ARG A 44 9.40 -18.81 0.54
C ARG A 44 9.77 -18.56 -0.93
N PHE A 45 8.79 -18.31 -1.78
CA PHE A 45 9.03 -18.00 -3.19
C PHE A 45 9.90 -16.74 -3.35
N TYR A 46 9.62 -15.66 -2.60
CA TYR A 46 10.42 -14.43 -2.67
C TYR A 46 11.85 -14.60 -2.13
N LEU A 47 12.04 -15.43 -1.09
CA LEU A 47 13.36 -15.64 -0.49
C LEU A 47 14.23 -16.62 -1.28
N PHE A 48 13.65 -17.63 -1.88
CA PHE A 48 14.37 -18.75 -2.50
C PHE A 48 13.90 -19.07 -3.92
N GLY A 49 12.60 -19.10 -4.18
CA GLY A 49 12.02 -19.56 -5.43
C GLY A 49 12.41 -18.70 -6.63
N ILE A 50 12.49 -17.36 -6.46
CA ILE A 50 12.93 -16.43 -7.53
C ILE A 50 14.36 -16.78 -7.97
N MET A 51 15.26 -17.05 -7.03
CA MET A 51 16.66 -17.39 -7.34
C MET A 51 16.80 -18.76 -7.98
N GLN A 52 15.84 -19.67 -7.75
CA GLN A 52 15.80 -21.01 -8.29
C GLN A 52 15.00 -21.12 -9.61
N GLY A 53 14.42 -20.01 -10.07
CA GLY A 53 13.59 -19.99 -11.28
C GLY A 53 12.25 -20.73 -11.11
N GLU A 54 11.75 -20.91 -9.87
CA GLU A 54 10.45 -21.52 -9.62
C GLU A 54 9.31 -20.66 -10.25
N GLU A 55 8.24 -21.31 -10.68
CA GLU A 55 7.06 -20.60 -11.15
C GLU A 55 6.36 -19.85 -10.01
N HIS A 56 5.75 -18.70 -10.34
CA HIS A 56 5.06 -17.87 -9.35
C HIS A 56 3.85 -18.62 -8.76
N PRO A 57 3.80 -18.86 -7.42
CA PRO A 57 2.79 -19.70 -6.80
C PRO A 57 1.37 -19.12 -6.85
N PHE A 58 1.25 -17.81 -7.03
CA PHE A 58 -0.02 -17.08 -7.15
C PHE A 58 0.06 -16.07 -8.29
N PRO A 59 -0.07 -16.50 -9.56
CA PRO A 59 -0.05 -15.59 -10.69
C PRO A 59 -1.28 -14.65 -10.64
N ALA A 60 -1.10 -13.41 -11.11
CA ALA A 60 -2.19 -12.45 -11.18
C ALA A 60 -3.25 -12.93 -12.19
N THR A 61 -4.51 -12.92 -11.76
CA THR A 61 -5.67 -13.27 -12.59
C THR A 61 -6.71 -12.16 -12.54
N THR A 62 -7.69 -12.16 -13.46
CA THR A 62 -8.82 -11.21 -13.43
C THR A 62 -9.61 -11.28 -12.13
N GLN A 63 -9.65 -12.44 -11.49
CA GLN A 63 -10.36 -12.67 -10.20
C GLN A 63 -9.50 -12.37 -8.98
N SER A 64 -8.18 -12.41 -9.09
CA SER A 64 -7.23 -12.15 -8.00
C SER A 64 -6.02 -11.39 -8.55
N LYS A 65 -6.07 -10.06 -8.45
CA LYS A 65 -5.00 -9.18 -8.93
C LYS A 65 -3.76 -9.22 -8.05
N PHE A 66 -3.92 -9.55 -6.77
CA PHE A 66 -2.86 -9.49 -5.77
C PHE A 66 -2.55 -10.86 -5.21
N ASN A 67 -1.27 -11.14 -5.02
CA ASN A 67 -0.84 -12.26 -4.18
C ASN A 67 -1.13 -11.98 -2.68
N PRO A 68 -1.08 -12.99 -1.80
CA PRO A 68 -1.45 -12.83 -0.39
C PRO A 68 -0.68 -11.74 0.36
N LEU A 69 0.62 -11.57 0.07
CA LEU A 69 1.45 -10.55 0.71
C LEU A 69 1.18 -9.15 0.14
N GLN A 70 1.05 -9.03 -1.17
CA GLN A 70 0.67 -7.78 -1.82
C GLN A 70 -0.70 -7.29 -1.32
N GLN A 71 -1.67 -8.19 -1.19
CA GLN A 71 -3.01 -7.84 -0.71
C GLN A 71 -2.97 -7.22 0.69
N VAL A 72 -2.24 -7.84 1.64
CA VAL A 72 -2.10 -7.29 3.00
C VAL A 72 -1.33 -5.97 3.00
N ALA A 73 -0.23 -5.90 2.23
CA ALA A 73 0.55 -4.67 2.14
C ALA A 73 -0.28 -3.52 1.58
N TYR A 74 -1.02 -3.72 0.49
CA TYR A 74 -1.87 -2.68 -0.10
C TYR A 74 -3.04 -2.29 0.78
N VAL A 75 -3.71 -3.25 1.43
CA VAL A 75 -4.76 -2.96 2.40
C VAL A 75 -4.19 -2.16 3.57
N GLY A 76 -3.05 -2.59 4.13
CA GLY A 76 -2.39 -1.90 5.23
C GLY A 76 -1.97 -0.47 4.87
N VAL A 77 -1.45 -0.25 3.67
CA VAL A 77 -1.06 1.09 3.22
C VAL A 77 -2.27 1.95 2.88
N MET A 78 -3.20 1.47 2.06
CA MET A 78 -4.30 2.29 1.53
C MET A 78 -5.37 2.58 2.57
N TYR A 79 -5.64 1.66 3.49
CA TYR A 79 -6.69 1.79 4.51
C TYR A 79 -6.17 1.97 5.95
N GLY A 80 -4.86 1.85 6.17
CA GLY A 80 -4.21 2.08 7.47
C GLY A 80 -3.22 3.22 7.43
N LEU A 81 -2.08 3.03 6.77
CA LEU A 81 -0.96 3.96 6.80
C LEU A 81 -1.32 5.34 6.20
N LEU A 82 -1.88 5.38 4.99
CA LEU A 82 -2.23 6.64 4.31
C LEU A 82 -3.29 7.45 5.05
N PRO A 83 -4.44 6.89 5.50
CA PRO A 83 -5.40 7.69 6.27
C PRO A 83 -4.81 8.22 7.58
N LEU A 84 -3.96 7.45 8.28
CA LEU A 84 -3.28 7.95 9.48
C LEU A 84 -2.28 9.05 9.15
N LEU A 85 -1.51 8.91 8.08
CA LEU A 85 -0.57 9.93 7.61
C LEU A 85 -1.31 11.22 7.24
N LEU A 86 -2.42 11.13 6.49
CA LEU A 86 -3.24 12.25 6.09
C LEU A 86 -3.90 12.93 7.28
N LEU A 87 -4.48 12.14 8.20
CA LEU A 87 -5.12 12.65 9.42
C LEU A 87 -4.10 13.41 10.29
N THR A 88 -2.96 12.80 10.57
CA THR A 88 -1.91 13.47 11.36
C THR A 88 -1.37 14.71 10.67
N GLY A 89 -1.25 14.70 9.34
CA GLY A 89 -0.87 15.88 8.56
C GLY A 89 -1.88 17.01 8.65
N LEU A 90 -3.19 16.72 8.52
CA LEU A 90 -4.25 17.70 8.69
C LEU A 90 -4.27 18.31 10.10
N LEU A 91 -4.09 17.47 11.13
CA LEU A 91 -4.01 17.95 12.52
C LEU A 91 -2.77 18.83 12.76
N CYS A 92 -1.66 18.55 12.08
CA CYS A 92 -0.45 19.38 12.15
C CYS A 92 -0.62 20.78 11.51
N LEU A 93 -1.62 21.01 10.66
CA LEU A 93 -1.94 22.34 10.13
C LEU A 93 -2.54 23.27 11.20
N TYR A 94 -3.16 22.72 12.24
CA TYR A 94 -3.85 23.48 13.31
C TYR A 94 -3.24 23.18 14.70
N PRO A 95 -1.92 23.41 14.90
CA PRO A 95 -1.21 22.95 16.08
C PRO A 95 -1.68 23.64 17.39
N GLN A 96 -2.19 24.87 17.31
CA GLN A 96 -2.75 25.61 18.45
C GLN A 96 -4.06 24.97 18.89
N ALA A 97 -5.04 24.83 17.98
CA ALA A 97 -6.33 24.25 18.30
C ALA A 97 -6.19 22.83 18.89
N VAL A 98 -5.28 22.01 18.36
CA VAL A 98 -5.03 20.66 18.85
C VAL A 98 -4.36 20.71 20.24
N GLY A 99 -3.41 21.65 20.45
CA GLY A 99 -2.72 21.82 21.73
C GLY A 99 -3.63 22.36 22.84
N ASP A 100 -4.61 23.20 22.51
CA ASP A 100 -5.60 23.74 23.47
C ASP A 100 -6.55 22.65 23.98
N VAL A 101 -6.92 21.69 23.11
CA VAL A 101 -7.78 20.56 23.48
C VAL A 101 -6.99 19.47 24.22
N PHE A 102 -5.77 19.18 23.78
CA PHE A 102 -4.92 18.12 24.31
C PHE A 102 -3.50 18.65 24.61
N PRO A 103 -3.25 19.19 25.80
CA PRO A 103 -1.91 19.68 26.17
C PRO A 103 -0.84 18.58 26.03
N GLY A 104 0.28 18.92 25.41
CA GLY A 104 1.40 17.98 25.20
C GLY A 104 1.27 17.06 23.99
N VAL A 105 0.09 16.96 23.33
CA VAL A 105 -0.11 16.07 22.19
C VAL A 105 0.66 16.53 20.94
N ARG A 106 0.98 17.83 20.82
CA ARG A 106 1.68 18.41 19.65
C ARG A 106 2.99 17.68 19.32
N TYR A 107 3.78 17.40 20.35
CA TYR A 107 5.04 16.68 20.16
C TYR A 107 4.80 15.27 19.58
N TRP A 108 3.90 14.51 20.19
CA TRP A 108 3.58 13.15 19.75
C TRP A 108 2.93 13.11 18.37
N LEU A 109 2.09 14.10 18.06
CA LEU A 109 1.44 14.21 16.75
C LEU A 109 2.49 14.39 15.65
N LEU A 110 3.44 15.31 15.85
CA LEU A 110 4.51 15.56 14.87
C LEU A 110 5.42 14.34 14.71
N GLN A 111 5.80 13.69 15.82
CA GLN A 111 6.62 12.48 15.77
C GLN A 111 5.92 11.32 15.08
N THR A 112 4.61 11.16 15.32
CA THR A 112 3.80 10.14 14.65
C THR A 112 3.71 10.41 13.16
N HIS A 113 3.42 11.65 12.75
CA HIS A 113 3.38 12.02 11.32
C HIS A 113 4.71 11.75 10.62
N PHE A 114 5.82 12.12 11.26
CA PHE A 114 7.16 11.86 10.75
C PHE A 114 7.45 10.36 10.62
N ALA A 115 7.14 9.57 11.64
CA ALA A 115 7.33 8.11 11.60
C ALA A 115 6.50 7.45 10.49
N LEU A 116 5.23 7.86 10.32
CA LEU A 116 4.36 7.38 9.26
C LEU A 116 4.90 7.75 7.86
N ALA A 117 5.48 8.96 7.71
CA ALA A 117 6.13 9.38 6.47
C ALA A 117 7.33 8.49 6.12
N PHE A 118 8.18 8.16 7.10
CA PHE A 118 9.29 7.23 6.89
C PHE A 118 8.82 5.83 6.51
N ILE A 119 7.81 5.29 7.19
CA ILE A 119 7.23 3.98 6.85
C ILE A 119 6.69 4.00 5.41
N SER A 120 6.02 5.09 5.01
CA SER A 120 5.53 5.28 3.63
C SER A 120 6.67 5.27 2.62
N LEU A 121 7.78 5.94 2.94
CA LEU A 121 8.97 5.98 2.08
C LEU A 121 9.59 4.59 1.90
N PHE A 122 9.75 3.82 2.99
CA PHE A 122 10.23 2.44 2.92
C PHE A 122 9.30 1.55 2.09
N PHE A 123 7.98 1.73 2.24
CA PHE A 123 7.02 1.01 1.42
C PHE A 123 7.19 1.33 -0.07
N ILE A 124 7.36 2.60 -0.43
CA ILE A 124 7.55 3.02 -1.83
C ILE A 124 8.81 2.39 -2.41
N PHE A 125 9.94 2.43 -1.70
CA PHE A 125 11.17 1.80 -2.15
C PHE A 125 11.04 0.29 -2.32
N GLY A 126 10.45 -0.40 -1.34
CA GLY A 126 10.17 -1.83 -1.43
C GLY A 126 9.22 -2.16 -2.59
N HIS A 127 8.19 -1.35 -2.80
CA HIS A 127 7.26 -1.52 -3.90
C HIS A 127 7.95 -1.34 -5.27
N LEU A 128 8.73 -0.28 -5.44
CA LEU A 128 9.50 -0.05 -6.66
C LEU A 128 10.50 -1.19 -6.93
N TYR A 129 11.21 -1.65 -5.88
CA TYR A 129 12.10 -2.81 -6.01
C TYR A 129 11.35 -4.05 -6.51
N LEU A 130 10.21 -4.40 -5.90
CA LEU A 130 9.41 -5.54 -6.33
C LEU A 130 8.86 -5.40 -7.76
N CYS A 131 8.62 -4.17 -8.22
CA CYS A 131 8.22 -3.92 -9.61
C CYS A 131 9.33 -4.27 -10.62
N THR A 132 10.58 -4.31 -10.20
CA THR A 132 11.72 -4.69 -11.06
C THR A 132 12.00 -6.20 -11.07
N THR A 133 11.36 -6.99 -10.19
CA THR A 133 11.59 -8.44 -10.06
C THR A 133 10.72 -9.31 -10.99
N GLY A 134 10.02 -8.73 -11.98
CA GLY A 134 9.29 -9.47 -13.02
C GLY A 134 10.22 -10.17 -14.03
N ARG A 135 9.66 -10.92 -14.96
CA ARG A 135 10.44 -11.58 -16.05
C ARG A 135 11.31 -10.58 -16.82
N THR A 136 10.76 -9.40 -17.08
CA THR A 136 11.53 -8.24 -17.55
C THR A 136 11.19 -7.02 -16.68
N PRO A 137 12.15 -6.13 -16.39
CA PRO A 137 11.91 -4.95 -15.56
C PRO A 137 10.79 -4.04 -16.09
N HIS A 138 10.50 -4.11 -17.39
CA HIS A 138 9.50 -3.25 -18.06
C HIS A 138 8.08 -3.81 -18.05
N GLU A 139 7.90 -5.13 -17.92
CA GLU A 139 6.57 -5.76 -17.98
C GLU A 139 5.64 -5.29 -16.87
N THR A 140 6.16 -5.21 -15.64
CA THR A 140 5.38 -4.79 -14.48
C THR A 140 4.97 -3.32 -14.60
N PHE A 141 5.88 -2.45 -15.06
CA PHE A 141 5.55 -1.03 -15.31
C PHE A 141 4.54 -0.87 -16.45
N LYS A 142 4.68 -1.66 -17.52
CA LYS A 142 3.75 -1.63 -18.65
C LYS A 142 2.35 -2.09 -18.22
N SER A 143 2.25 -3.13 -17.40
CA SER A 143 0.97 -3.62 -16.89
C SER A 143 0.25 -2.60 -15.98
N MET A 144 0.98 -1.68 -15.32
CA MET A 144 0.38 -0.59 -14.56
C MET A 144 -0.32 0.44 -15.45
N VAL A 145 0.15 0.60 -16.70
CA VAL A 145 -0.42 1.55 -17.66
C VAL A 145 -1.51 0.87 -18.49
N ASP A 146 -1.24 -0.33 -18.99
CA ASP A 146 -2.12 -1.05 -19.91
C ASP A 146 -3.23 -1.85 -19.20
N GLY A 147 -3.10 -2.10 -17.89
CA GLY A 147 -4.05 -2.89 -17.09
C GLY A 147 -4.03 -4.41 -17.40
N TYR A 148 -3.13 -4.88 -18.24
CA TYR A 148 -3.04 -6.29 -18.67
C TYR A 148 -1.67 -6.88 -18.36
N HIS A 149 -1.66 -8.07 -17.73
CA HIS A 149 -0.47 -8.92 -17.69
C HIS A 149 -0.48 -9.80 -18.94
N ARG A 150 0.45 -9.54 -19.86
CA ARG A 150 0.70 -10.44 -20.99
C ARG A 150 1.63 -11.55 -20.50
N HIS A 151 1.15 -12.78 -20.56
CA HIS A 151 1.95 -13.98 -20.29
C HIS A 151 2.67 -14.42 -21.55
#